data_af673cbc8a6003c8a2c3aa689a14800b
#
_entry.id   af673cbc8a6003c8a2c3aa689a14800b
#
_cell.length_a   1.000
_cell.length_b   1.000
_cell.length_c   1.000
_cell.angle_alpha   90.00
_cell.angle_beta   90.00
_cell.angle_gamma   90.00
#
_symmetry.space_group_name_H-M   'P 1'
#
loop_
_entity.id
_entity.type
_entity.pdbx_description
1 polymer ?
#
loop_
_entity_poly.entity_id
_entity_poly.type
_entity_poly.pdbx_seq_one_letter_code
_entity_poly.pdbx_strand_id
1 'polypeptide(L)'
;MKKTVVLFLFLFPIFLVAQKEGYLQYSISANALDTSLEVRQKVGLMRNSSLKIYFAQNFARVEFRMAGDYNITTILDKTLNKSLNLMDSPMGRFAKRSTADELQTVPIQIDSTSKIEVFKDEKKTILDFECFKVVLSNSDFKIQYWCTNEIDIDLSDYKLTNDFIPGFPLEFSAVSEGVQLRYKASNIAFSLKDSPALFSLEVPVGYTVVAADE
;
A
#
# COMPACT_ATOMS: atom_id res chain seq x y z
N MET A 1 -9.17 -38.75 -52.53
CA MET A 1 -9.85 -37.63 -51.86
C MET A 1 -9.10 -37.29 -50.58
N LYS A 2 -8.27 -36.22 -50.56
CA LYS A 2 -7.54 -35.79 -49.39
C LYS A 2 -8.42 -34.77 -48.61
N LYS A 3 -8.81 -35.12 -47.37
CA LYS A 3 -9.55 -34.23 -46.49
C LYS A 3 -8.57 -33.26 -45.81
N THR A 4 -8.61 -32.01 -46.20
CA THR A 4 -7.86 -30.95 -45.53
C THR A 4 -8.66 -30.54 -44.28
N VAL A 5 -8.10 -30.84 -43.09
CA VAL A 5 -8.62 -30.33 -41.82
C VAL A 5 -8.05 -28.95 -41.60
N VAL A 6 -8.89 -27.91 -41.73
CA VAL A 6 -8.54 -26.53 -41.38
C VAL A 6 -8.70 -26.34 -39.88
N LEU A 7 -7.59 -26.31 -39.15
CA LEU A 7 -7.56 -26.00 -37.72
C LEU A 7 -7.73 -24.50 -37.53
N PHE A 8 -8.94 -24.06 -37.17
CA PHE A 8 -9.21 -22.67 -36.77
C PHE A 8 -8.62 -22.41 -35.39
N LEU A 9 -7.41 -21.82 -35.36
CA LEU A 9 -6.82 -21.33 -34.13
C LEU A 9 -7.59 -20.06 -33.70
N PHE A 10 -8.51 -20.19 -32.75
CA PHE A 10 -9.15 -19.06 -32.10
C PHE A 10 -8.09 -18.32 -31.24
N LEU A 11 -7.46 -17.32 -31.84
CA LEU A 11 -6.72 -16.30 -31.10
C LEU A 11 -7.75 -15.46 -30.33
N PHE A 12 -8.03 -15.87 -29.09
CA PHE A 12 -8.69 -14.97 -28.15
C PHE A 12 -7.77 -13.81 -27.87
N PRO A 13 -8.14 -12.57 -28.23
CA PRO A 13 -7.37 -11.40 -27.78
C PRO A 13 -7.49 -11.37 -26.26
N ILE A 14 -6.39 -11.61 -25.56
CA ILE A 14 -6.28 -11.33 -24.13
C ILE A 14 -6.33 -9.82 -24.02
N PHE A 15 -7.53 -9.27 -23.79
CA PHE A 15 -7.67 -7.88 -23.42
C PHE A 15 -7.01 -7.74 -22.04
N LEU A 16 -5.81 -7.20 -22.00
CA LEU A 16 -5.21 -6.62 -20.80
C LEU A 16 -6.11 -5.44 -20.40
N VAL A 17 -7.11 -5.72 -19.60
CA VAL A 17 -7.91 -4.68 -18.97
C VAL A 17 -7.00 -4.04 -17.93
N ALA A 18 -6.60 -2.80 -18.18
CA ALA A 18 -5.88 -2.01 -17.19
C ALA A 18 -6.64 -2.08 -15.85
N GLN A 19 -5.95 -2.43 -14.78
CA GLN A 19 -6.51 -2.63 -13.45
C GLN A 19 -6.87 -1.26 -12.85
N LYS A 20 -8.05 -0.73 -13.21
CA LYS A 20 -8.45 0.64 -12.88
C LYS A 20 -8.98 0.81 -11.47
N GLU A 21 -9.41 -0.27 -10.82
CA GLU A 21 -9.95 -0.25 -9.46
C GLU A 21 -9.69 -1.57 -8.75
N GLY A 22 -9.64 -1.52 -7.45
CA GLY A 22 -9.43 -2.71 -6.63
C GLY A 22 -9.04 -2.39 -5.20
N TYR A 23 -8.60 -3.42 -4.50
CA TYR A 23 -7.98 -3.23 -3.20
C TYR A 23 -6.81 -4.19 -2.99
N LEU A 24 -5.91 -3.79 -2.12
CA LEU A 24 -4.79 -4.55 -1.65
C LEU A 24 -4.75 -4.50 -0.12
N GLN A 25 -4.52 -5.63 0.52
CA GLN A 25 -4.39 -5.72 1.96
C GLN A 25 -3.04 -6.31 2.33
N TYR A 26 -2.33 -5.65 3.24
CA TYR A 26 -1.12 -6.16 3.87
C TYR A 26 -1.40 -6.53 5.32
N SER A 27 -0.87 -7.66 5.75
CA SER A 27 -0.63 -7.96 7.15
C SER A 27 0.74 -7.40 7.55
N ILE A 28 0.81 -6.83 8.76
CA ILE A 28 2.02 -6.20 9.28
C ILE A 28 2.49 -7.00 10.48
N SER A 29 3.75 -7.39 10.45
CA SER A 29 4.44 -7.97 11.60
C SER A 29 5.58 -7.06 12.05
N ALA A 30 5.79 -6.99 13.37
CA ALA A 30 6.82 -6.19 14.00
C ALA A 30 7.70 -7.07 14.89
N ASN A 31 9.01 -6.92 14.74
CA ASN A 31 10.01 -7.60 15.56
C ASN A 31 10.91 -6.56 16.23
N ALA A 32 11.18 -6.74 17.52
CA ALA A 32 12.15 -5.95 18.25
C ALA A 32 13.57 -6.34 17.83
N LEU A 33 14.41 -5.36 17.52
CA LEU A 33 15.83 -5.55 17.24
C LEU A 33 16.70 -5.30 18.49
N ASP A 34 16.11 -4.67 19.52
CA ASP A 34 16.71 -4.54 20.84
C ASP A 34 15.70 -4.88 21.95
N THR A 35 16.16 -4.88 23.20
CA THR A 35 15.36 -5.27 24.38
C THR A 35 14.80 -4.08 25.16
N SER A 36 14.94 -2.86 24.69
CA SER A 36 14.46 -1.66 25.37
C SER A 36 12.94 -1.69 25.57
N LEU A 37 12.46 -1.06 26.63
CA LEU A 37 11.03 -0.99 26.92
C LEU A 37 10.29 -0.25 25.80
N GLU A 38 10.89 0.79 25.28
CA GLU A 38 10.32 1.62 24.21
C GLU A 38 10.09 0.80 22.94
N VAL A 39 11.09 0.03 22.49
CA VAL A 39 10.98 -0.83 21.31
C VAL A 39 9.92 -1.92 21.52
N ARG A 40 9.84 -2.52 22.71
CA ARG A 40 8.79 -3.52 23.01
C ARG A 40 7.39 -2.91 22.98
N GLN A 41 7.22 -1.68 23.45
CA GLN A 41 5.94 -0.97 23.40
C GLN A 41 5.55 -0.67 21.94
N LYS A 42 6.48 -0.18 21.10
CA LYS A 42 6.27 0.04 19.66
C LYS A 42 5.86 -1.27 18.95
N VAL A 43 6.57 -2.37 19.21
CA VAL A 43 6.21 -3.69 18.68
C VAL A 43 4.82 -4.12 19.14
N GLY A 44 4.47 -3.86 20.41
CA GLY A 44 3.14 -4.15 20.95
C GLY A 44 2.02 -3.43 20.19
N LEU A 45 2.20 -2.14 19.86
CA LEU A 45 1.24 -1.35 19.10
C LEU A 45 1.09 -1.84 17.65
N MET A 46 2.18 -2.33 17.07
CA MET A 46 2.19 -2.82 15.69
C MET A 46 1.77 -4.29 15.52
N ARG A 47 1.57 -4.99 16.63
CA ARG A 47 1.17 -6.41 16.61
C ARG A 47 -0.21 -6.57 16.00
N ASN A 48 -0.34 -7.48 15.02
CA ASN A 48 -1.59 -7.74 14.30
C ASN A 48 -2.15 -6.52 13.55
N SER A 49 -1.29 -5.56 13.21
CA SER A 49 -1.68 -4.43 12.40
C SER A 49 -1.94 -4.85 10.95
N SER A 50 -2.74 -4.09 10.26
CA SER A 50 -3.01 -4.27 8.84
C SER A 50 -3.10 -2.94 8.12
N LEU A 51 -2.71 -2.96 6.86
CA LEU A 51 -2.87 -1.85 5.94
C LEU A 51 -3.76 -2.32 4.79
N LYS A 52 -4.83 -1.60 4.50
CA LYS A 52 -5.70 -1.87 3.36
C LYS A 52 -5.79 -0.64 2.49
N ILE A 53 -5.56 -0.81 1.21
CA ILE A 53 -5.55 0.24 0.20
C ILE A 53 -6.63 -0.09 -0.81
N TYR A 54 -7.62 0.77 -0.95
CA TYR A 54 -8.59 0.76 -2.03
C TYR A 54 -8.19 1.83 -3.03
N PHE A 55 -8.30 1.54 -4.30
CA PHE A 55 -7.97 2.45 -5.37
C PHE A 55 -9.00 2.39 -6.48
N ALA A 56 -9.30 3.53 -7.09
CA ALA A 56 -10.11 3.68 -8.28
C ALA A 56 -9.71 4.97 -8.98
N GLN A 57 -9.26 4.88 -10.23
CA GLN A 57 -8.83 5.97 -11.13
C GLN A 57 -8.26 7.23 -10.42
N ASN A 58 -9.14 8.08 -9.85
CA ASN A 58 -8.79 9.35 -9.21
C ASN A 58 -8.97 9.32 -7.68
N PHE A 59 -9.24 8.15 -7.12
CA PHE A 59 -9.55 7.98 -5.71
C PHE A 59 -8.65 6.95 -5.06
N ALA A 60 -8.28 7.22 -3.82
CA ALA A 60 -7.70 6.21 -2.94
C ALA A 60 -8.31 6.30 -1.54
N ARG A 61 -8.37 5.14 -0.88
CA ARG A 61 -8.69 5.03 0.54
C ARG A 61 -7.68 4.08 1.19
N VAL A 62 -7.03 4.58 2.20
CA VAL A 62 -6.03 3.84 2.97
C VAL A 62 -6.56 3.64 4.38
N GLU A 63 -6.67 2.39 4.82
CA GLU A 63 -7.07 2.02 6.17
C GLU A 63 -5.90 1.36 6.87
N PHE A 64 -5.41 1.98 7.91
CA PHE A 64 -4.37 1.44 8.78
C PHE A 64 -4.96 1.09 10.13
N ARG A 65 -4.91 -0.18 10.49
CA ARG A 65 -5.39 -0.70 11.78
C ARG A 65 -4.22 -1.13 12.64
N MET A 66 -4.19 -0.67 13.86
CA MET A 66 -3.19 -1.04 14.87
C MET A 66 -3.85 -1.74 16.07
N ALA A 67 -3.04 -2.30 16.94
CA ALA A 67 -3.53 -2.84 18.23
C ALA A 67 -4.15 -1.73 19.09
N GLY A 68 -5.08 -2.11 19.99
CA GLY A 68 -5.71 -1.16 20.93
C GLY A 68 -6.75 -0.24 20.30
N ASP A 69 -7.46 -0.71 19.28
CA ASP A 69 -8.56 0.00 18.61
C ASP A 69 -8.16 1.34 17.94
N TYR A 70 -6.89 1.46 17.56
CA TYR A 70 -6.44 2.58 16.74
C TYR A 70 -6.66 2.28 15.26
N ASN A 71 -7.50 3.10 14.62
CA ASN A 71 -7.74 3.02 13.19
C ASN A 71 -7.53 4.39 12.56
N ILE A 72 -6.75 4.43 11.49
CA ILE A 72 -6.55 5.62 10.69
C ILE A 72 -7.09 5.33 9.30
N THR A 73 -7.99 6.17 8.81
CA THR A 73 -8.50 6.09 7.45
C THR A 73 -8.21 7.40 6.74
N THR A 74 -7.53 7.31 5.61
CA THR A 74 -7.28 8.45 4.72
C THR A 74 -8.02 8.22 3.41
N ILE A 75 -8.86 9.15 3.02
CA ILE A 75 -9.60 9.15 1.75
C ILE A 75 -9.10 10.30 0.90
N LEU A 76 -8.86 10.05 -0.36
CA LEU A 76 -8.24 10.94 -1.32
C LEU A 76 -9.11 11.07 -2.55
N ASP A 77 -9.34 12.31 -2.98
CA ASP A 77 -9.91 12.66 -4.27
C ASP A 77 -8.93 13.59 -5.00
N LYS A 78 -8.24 13.06 -6.00
CA LYS A 78 -7.31 13.83 -6.84
C LYS A 78 -8.00 14.87 -7.71
N THR A 79 -9.22 14.56 -8.17
CA THR A 79 -9.97 15.47 -9.03
C THR A 79 -10.28 16.78 -8.32
N LEU A 80 -10.61 16.68 -7.05
CA LEU A 80 -10.93 17.83 -6.19
C LEU A 80 -9.73 18.37 -5.41
N ASN A 81 -8.57 17.69 -5.48
CA ASN A 81 -7.41 17.91 -4.61
C ASN A 81 -7.79 17.98 -3.13
N LYS A 82 -8.57 17.00 -2.67
CA LYS A 82 -9.08 16.95 -1.28
C LYS A 82 -8.73 15.63 -0.62
N SER A 83 -8.52 15.69 0.68
CA SER A 83 -8.39 14.51 1.53
C SER A 83 -9.24 14.64 2.79
N LEU A 84 -9.65 13.48 3.30
CA LEU A 84 -10.29 13.31 4.60
C LEU A 84 -9.50 12.28 5.39
N ASN A 85 -8.97 12.71 6.53
CA ASN A 85 -8.31 11.84 7.50
C ASN A 85 -9.25 11.60 8.67
N LEU A 86 -9.54 10.32 8.94
CA LEU A 86 -10.36 9.88 10.07
C LEU A 86 -9.46 9.09 11.02
N MET A 87 -9.53 9.40 12.30
CA MET A 87 -8.82 8.69 13.35
C MET A 87 -9.81 8.21 14.40
N ASP A 88 -9.90 6.89 14.57
CA ASP A 88 -10.56 6.25 15.71
C ASP A 88 -9.51 5.86 16.72
N SER A 89 -9.71 6.24 17.98
CA SER A 89 -8.81 5.90 19.07
C SER A 89 -9.60 5.78 20.38
N PRO A 90 -9.02 5.19 21.42
CA PRO A 90 -9.62 5.19 22.76
C PRO A 90 -9.91 6.60 23.32
N MET A 91 -9.22 7.62 22.80
CA MET A 91 -9.42 9.02 23.20
C MET A 91 -10.56 9.71 22.44
N GLY A 92 -11.13 9.07 21.42
CA GLY A 92 -12.23 9.64 20.62
C GLY A 92 -12.02 9.47 19.13
N ARG A 93 -12.97 10.04 18.37
CA ARG A 93 -13.03 10.01 16.92
C ARG A 93 -12.81 11.40 16.36
N PHE A 94 -11.82 11.54 15.52
CA PHE A 94 -11.40 12.82 14.95
C PHE A 94 -11.37 12.77 13.44
N ALA A 95 -11.79 13.88 12.82
CA ALA A 95 -11.73 14.05 11.38
C ALA A 95 -10.96 15.32 11.03
N LYS A 96 -9.99 15.23 10.13
CA LYS A 96 -9.23 16.37 9.60
C LYS A 96 -9.39 16.39 8.07
N ARG A 97 -9.74 17.55 7.53
CA ARG A 97 -9.76 17.80 6.08
C ARG A 97 -8.47 18.51 5.70
N SER A 98 -7.89 18.11 4.58
CA SER A 98 -6.70 18.74 4.01
C SER A 98 -6.72 18.62 2.49
N THR A 99 -5.70 19.13 1.81
CA THR A 99 -5.51 18.90 0.39
C THR A 99 -4.85 17.51 0.17
N ALA A 100 -4.97 16.95 -1.02
CA ALA A 100 -4.30 15.69 -1.35
C ALA A 100 -2.77 15.85 -1.34
N ASP A 101 -2.27 17.04 -1.65
CA ASP A 101 -0.83 17.35 -1.67
C ASP A 101 -0.20 17.42 -0.27
N GLU A 102 -0.99 17.75 0.76
CA GLU A 102 -0.55 17.81 2.16
C GLU A 102 -0.35 16.43 2.80
N LEU A 103 -0.70 15.36 2.11
CA LEU A 103 -0.43 14.02 2.61
C LEU A 103 1.07 13.82 2.75
N GLN A 104 1.53 14.03 3.96
CA GLN A 104 2.87 13.68 4.38
C GLN A 104 2.94 12.19 4.68
N THR A 105 3.05 11.38 3.63
CA THR A 105 3.77 10.12 3.81
C THR A 105 5.23 10.52 3.96
N VAL A 106 5.92 10.04 5.00
CA VAL A 106 7.36 10.25 5.11
C VAL A 106 7.99 9.57 3.88
N PRO A 107 8.34 10.32 2.82
CA PRO A 107 8.97 9.68 1.68
C PRO A 107 10.31 9.20 2.18
N ILE A 108 10.62 7.94 1.90
CA ILE A 108 12.01 7.48 2.03
C ILE A 108 12.82 8.42 1.16
N GLN A 109 13.64 9.24 1.79
CA GLN A 109 14.46 10.20 1.05
C GLN A 109 15.52 9.41 0.29
N ILE A 110 15.32 9.32 -1.01
CA ILE A 110 16.31 8.75 -1.92
C ILE A 110 17.25 9.90 -2.29
N ASP A 111 18.48 9.78 -1.89
CA ASP A 111 19.56 10.70 -2.20
C ASP A 111 20.57 10.09 -3.18
N SER A 112 21.62 10.84 -3.51
CA SER A 112 22.68 10.39 -4.42
C SER A 112 23.50 9.20 -3.90
N THR A 113 23.36 8.84 -2.62
CA THR A 113 24.04 7.68 -2.00
C THR A 113 23.19 6.42 -2.04
N SER A 114 21.89 6.58 -2.35
CA SER A 114 20.94 5.47 -2.41
C SER A 114 21.23 4.56 -3.60
N LYS A 115 21.19 3.26 -3.36
CA LYS A 115 21.41 2.21 -4.38
C LYS A 115 20.19 1.32 -4.47
N ILE A 116 19.81 1.00 -5.71
CA ILE A 116 18.76 0.04 -6.02
C ILE A 116 19.42 -1.15 -6.71
N GLU A 117 19.27 -2.32 -6.12
CA GLU A 117 19.77 -3.58 -6.65
C GLU A 117 18.60 -4.51 -6.96
N VAL A 118 18.55 -5.07 -8.17
CA VAL A 118 17.47 -5.94 -8.64
C VAL A 118 18.01 -7.34 -8.85
N PHE A 119 17.45 -8.31 -8.13
CA PHE A 119 17.83 -9.71 -8.14
C PHE A 119 16.73 -10.53 -8.84
N LYS A 120 16.74 -10.55 -10.17
CA LYS A 120 15.69 -11.20 -10.98
C LYS A 120 15.67 -12.73 -10.83
N ASP A 121 16.80 -13.34 -10.43
CA ASP A 121 16.93 -14.79 -10.23
C ASP A 121 16.46 -15.23 -8.83
N GLU A 122 16.40 -14.30 -7.87
CA GLU A 122 15.79 -14.56 -6.57
C GLU A 122 14.28 -14.42 -6.69
N LYS A 123 13.59 -15.55 -6.69
CA LYS A 123 12.14 -15.60 -6.93
C LYS A 123 11.37 -16.12 -5.73
N LYS A 124 10.12 -15.65 -5.61
CA LYS A 124 9.18 -16.04 -4.58
C LYS A 124 7.75 -15.85 -5.08
N THR A 125 6.84 -16.74 -4.74
CA THR A 125 5.42 -16.57 -5.05
C THR A 125 4.68 -15.95 -3.86
N ILE A 126 3.89 -14.89 -4.12
CA ILE A 126 3.03 -14.22 -3.15
C ILE A 126 1.67 -13.99 -3.82
N LEU A 127 0.58 -14.51 -3.23
CA LEU A 127 -0.79 -14.42 -3.78
C LEU A 127 -0.87 -14.84 -5.25
N ASP A 128 -0.17 -15.93 -5.60
CA ASP A 128 -0.08 -16.50 -6.96
C ASP A 128 0.72 -15.66 -7.98
N PHE A 129 1.30 -14.52 -7.59
CA PHE A 129 2.20 -13.70 -8.41
C PHE A 129 3.65 -14.12 -8.23
N GLU A 130 4.39 -14.24 -9.34
CA GLU A 130 5.83 -14.42 -9.28
C GLU A 130 6.50 -13.10 -8.94
N CYS A 131 7.24 -13.06 -7.83
CA CYS A 131 7.95 -11.89 -7.35
C CYS A 131 9.46 -12.08 -7.47
N PHE A 132 10.16 -11.02 -7.81
CA PHE A 132 11.61 -10.88 -7.77
C PHE A 132 12.01 -9.94 -6.63
N LYS A 133 13.27 -10.08 -6.18
CA LYS A 133 13.77 -9.29 -5.06
C LYS A 133 14.36 -7.97 -5.54
N VAL A 134 14.06 -6.90 -4.81
CA VAL A 134 14.66 -5.57 -4.95
C VAL A 134 15.18 -5.11 -3.60
N VAL A 135 16.36 -4.53 -3.57
CA VAL A 135 16.94 -3.94 -2.37
C VAL A 135 17.23 -2.48 -2.62
N LEU A 136 16.66 -1.63 -1.80
CA LEU A 136 16.96 -0.21 -1.73
C LEU A 136 17.77 0.05 -0.47
N SER A 137 18.93 0.66 -0.58
CA SER A 137 19.80 0.92 0.56
C SER A 137 20.61 2.20 0.40
N ASN A 138 20.92 2.83 1.53
CA ASN A 138 21.95 3.86 1.67
C ASN A 138 22.69 3.66 3.01
N SER A 139 23.40 4.70 3.51
CA SER A 139 24.08 4.65 4.81
C SER A 139 23.13 4.40 5.98
N ASP A 140 21.88 4.88 5.90
CA ASP A 140 20.96 5.01 7.02
C ASP A 140 19.90 3.91 7.06
N PHE A 141 19.59 3.30 5.91
CA PHE A 141 18.57 2.27 5.81
C PHE A 141 18.87 1.19 4.78
N LYS A 142 18.24 0.05 4.97
CA LYS A 142 18.16 -1.03 3.99
C LYS A 142 16.74 -1.59 3.98
N ILE A 143 16.08 -1.49 2.84
CA ILE A 143 14.72 -1.98 2.62
C ILE A 143 14.76 -3.06 1.56
N GLN A 144 14.18 -4.21 1.86
CA GLN A 144 14.02 -5.30 0.91
C GLN A 144 12.58 -5.37 0.46
N TYR A 145 12.38 -5.46 -0.84
CA TYR A 145 11.08 -5.63 -1.51
C TYR A 145 11.04 -6.96 -2.26
N TRP A 146 9.84 -7.52 -2.34
CA TRP A 146 9.47 -8.56 -3.28
C TRP A 146 8.41 -7.98 -4.21
N CYS A 147 8.78 -7.77 -5.46
CA CYS A 147 7.98 -7.06 -6.45
C CYS A 147 7.55 -7.98 -7.58
N THR A 148 6.39 -7.71 -8.17
CA THR A 148 5.90 -8.39 -9.37
C THR A 148 5.69 -7.41 -10.51
N ASN A 149 5.86 -7.87 -11.76
CA ASN A 149 5.51 -7.12 -12.95
C ASN A 149 4.11 -7.47 -13.50
N GLU A 150 3.41 -8.38 -12.84
CA GLU A 150 2.09 -8.85 -13.26
C GLU A 150 0.95 -7.92 -12.80
N ILE A 151 1.27 -6.96 -11.93
CA ILE A 151 0.34 -5.96 -11.40
C ILE A 151 0.74 -4.60 -11.96
N ASP A 152 -0.16 -4.01 -12.75
CA ASP A 152 0.01 -2.69 -13.35
C ASP A 152 -0.94 -1.68 -12.67
N ILE A 153 -0.59 -1.30 -11.44
CA ILE A 153 -1.29 -0.30 -10.65
C ILE A 153 -0.29 0.77 -10.26
N ASP A 154 -0.56 1.98 -10.68
CA ASP A 154 0.19 3.16 -10.25
C ASP A 154 -0.49 3.81 -9.04
N LEU A 155 0.18 3.74 -7.90
CA LEU A 155 -0.22 4.42 -6.66
C LEU A 155 0.78 5.51 -6.24
N SER A 156 1.71 5.89 -7.10
CA SER A 156 2.73 6.91 -6.85
C SER A 156 2.12 8.28 -6.56
N ASP A 157 1.11 8.61 -7.32
CA ASP A 157 0.32 9.83 -7.12
C ASP A 157 -0.29 9.95 -5.72
N TYR A 158 -0.56 8.82 -5.05
CA TYR A 158 -1.04 8.78 -3.68
C TYR A 158 0.10 8.62 -2.67
N LYS A 159 1.36 8.68 -3.14
CA LYS A 159 2.57 8.41 -2.33
C LYS A 159 2.54 7.05 -1.62
N LEU A 160 1.82 6.09 -2.18
CA LEU A 160 1.67 4.73 -1.66
C LEU A 160 2.65 3.74 -2.29
N THR A 161 3.19 4.07 -3.45
CA THR A 161 4.30 3.36 -4.10
C THR A 161 5.43 4.35 -4.38
N ASN A 162 6.59 3.81 -4.71
CA ASN A 162 7.76 4.61 -5.02
C ASN A 162 8.20 4.30 -6.45
N ASP A 163 8.20 5.31 -7.33
CA ASP A 163 8.53 5.20 -8.75
C ASP A 163 9.94 4.66 -9.02
N PHE A 164 10.81 4.70 -8.02
CA PHE A 164 12.16 4.16 -8.13
C PHE A 164 12.23 2.63 -7.96
N ILE A 165 11.17 2.00 -7.40
CA ILE A 165 11.14 0.56 -7.20
C ILE A 165 10.51 -0.11 -8.42
N PRO A 166 11.24 -0.94 -9.16
CA PRO A 166 10.70 -1.63 -10.32
C PRO A 166 9.65 -2.66 -9.90
N GLY A 167 8.49 -2.62 -10.54
CA GLY A 167 7.37 -3.51 -10.28
C GLY A 167 6.57 -3.15 -9.02
N PHE A 168 5.50 -3.90 -8.80
CA PHE A 168 4.56 -3.66 -7.70
C PHE A 168 4.96 -4.45 -6.44
N PRO A 169 5.17 -3.82 -5.27
CA PRO A 169 5.67 -4.50 -4.08
C PRO A 169 4.56 -5.28 -3.36
N LEU A 170 4.67 -6.61 -3.32
CA LEU A 170 3.77 -7.47 -2.55
C LEU A 170 4.29 -7.82 -1.16
N GLU A 171 5.58 -7.63 -0.90
CA GLU A 171 6.16 -7.73 0.44
C GLU A 171 7.33 -6.78 0.55
N PHE A 172 7.43 -6.09 1.70
CA PHE A 172 8.61 -5.29 2.00
C PHE A 172 8.87 -5.25 3.50
N SER A 173 10.13 -5.02 3.86
CA SER A 173 10.54 -4.87 5.25
C SER A 173 11.44 -3.66 5.41
N ALA A 174 11.18 -2.88 6.46
CA ALA A 174 11.97 -1.72 6.85
C ALA A 174 12.35 -1.82 8.33
N VAL A 175 13.49 -1.23 8.67
CA VAL A 175 13.93 -1.07 10.05
C VAL A 175 13.82 0.40 10.41
N SER A 176 13.15 0.70 11.50
CA SER A 176 13.04 2.06 12.04
C SER A 176 13.08 1.98 13.56
N GLU A 177 13.93 2.80 14.17
CA GLU A 177 14.00 2.99 15.64
C GLU A 177 14.03 1.67 16.43
N GLY A 178 14.85 0.71 16.00
CA GLY A 178 14.99 -0.59 16.67
C GLY A 178 13.84 -1.57 16.43
N VAL A 179 12.86 -1.23 15.58
CA VAL A 179 11.77 -2.11 15.17
C VAL A 179 11.95 -2.51 13.71
N GLN A 180 11.91 -3.79 13.42
CA GLN A 180 11.77 -4.31 12.06
C GLN A 180 10.28 -4.49 11.76
N LEU A 181 9.76 -3.75 10.80
CA LEU A 181 8.42 -3.90 10.24
C LEU A 181 8.48 -4.69 8.95
N ARG A 182 7.58 -5.66 8.80
CA ARG A 182 7.39 -6.41 7.56
C ARG A 182 5.93 -6.34 7.14
N TYR A 183 5.72 -5.82 5.96
CA TYR A 183 4.45 -5.75 5.26
C TYR A 183 4.38 -6.88 4.25
N LYS A 184 3.35 -7.72 4.32
CA LYS A 184 3.14 -8.81 3.37
C LYS A 184 1.72 -8.77 2.86
N ALA A 185 1.55 -8.70 1.54
CA ALA A 185 0.25 -8.78 0.91
C ALA A 185 -0.45 -10.09 1.32
N SER A 186 -1.66 -9.96 1.82
CA SER A 186 -2.50 -11.06 2.31
C SER A 186 -3.77 -11.23 1.48
N ASN A 187 -4.18 -10.19 0.75
CA ASN A 187 -5.31 -10.24 -0.16
C ASN A 187 -5.19 -9.15 -1.22
N ILE A 188 -5.69 -9.43 -2.43
CA ILE A 188 -5.78 -8.49 -3.55
C ILE A 188 -7.02 -8.81 -4.37
N ALA A 189 -7.70 -7.76 -4.86
CA ALA A 189 -8.77 -7.89 -5.84
C ALA A 189 -8.75 -6.69 -6.79
N PHE A 190 -9.08 -6.93 -8.06
CA PHE A 190 -9.09 -5.93 -9.12
C PHE A 190 -10.52 -5.48 -9.49
N SER A 191 -11.39 -5.49 -8.50
CA SER A 191 -12.75 -4.98 -8.58
C SER A 191 -13.21 -4.51 -7.21
N LEU A 192 -14.06 -3.48 -7.17
CA LEU A 192 -14.67 -2.97 -5.95
C LEU A 192 -16.18 -3.19 -5.98
N LYS A 193 -16.73 -3.55 -4.80
CA LYS A 193 -18.16 -3.48 -4.55
C LYS A 193 -18.45 -2.12 -3.88
N ASP A 194 -19.52 -1.45 -4.30
CA ASP A 194 -19.99 -0.17 -3.71
C ASP A 194 -18.93 0.96 -3.74
N SER A 195 -18.19 1.06 -4.84
CA SER A 195 -17.09 2.01 -5.04
C SER A 195 -17.39 3.45 -4.61
N PRO A 196 -18.56 4.08 -4.92
CA PRO A 196 -18.81 5.47 -4.53
C PRO A 196 -18.82 5.72 -3.03
N ALA A 197 -19.36 4.79 -2.24
CA ALA A 197 -19.45 4.93 -0.78
C ALA A 197 -18.06 4.84 -0.11
N LEU A 198 -17.15 4.07 -0.70
CA LEU A 198 -15.80 3.89 -0.17
C LEU A 198 -14.98 5.19 -0.20
N PHE A 199 -15.23 6.05 -1.17
CA PHE A 199 -14.43 7.27 -1.41
C PHE A 199 -15.16 8.56 -1.02
N SER A 200 -16.24 8.46 -0.22
CA SER A 200 -16.95 9.64 0.27
C SER A 200 -16.06 10.48 1.19
N LEU A 201 -15.99 11.78 0.90
CA LEU A 201 -15.34 12.79 1.76
C LEU A 201 -16.29 13.39 2.81
N GLU A 202 -17.45 12.79 3.01
CA GLU A 202 -18.35 13.18 4.09
C GLU A 202 -17.81 12.67 5.43
N VAL A 203 -17.83 13.57 6.43
CA VAL A 203 -17.43 13.17 7.79
C VAL A 203 -18.54 12.31 8.40
N PRO A 204 -18.25 11.07 8.81
CA PRO A 204 -19.25 10.23 9.40
C PRO A 204 -19.78 10.79 10.74
N VAL A 205 -21.01 10.44 11.09
CA VAL A 205 -21.60 10.82 12.37
C VAL A 205 -20.75 10.33 13.54
N GLY A 206 -20.53 11.18 14.53
CA GLY A 206 -19.78 10.85 15.74
C GLY A 206 -18.29 11.22 15.66
N TYR A 207 -17.82 11.82 14.58
CA TYR A 207 -16.48 12.38 14.50
C TYR A 207 -16.46 13.87 14.85
N THR A 208 -15.46 14.26 15.64
CA THR A 208 -15.16 15.68 15.91
C THR A 208 -14.24 16.20 14.79
N VAL A 209 -14.69 17.23 14.09
CA VAL A 209 -13.85 17.87 13.07
C VAL A 209 -12.81 18.74 13.75
N VAL A 210 -11.54 18.49 13.48
CA VAL A 210 -10.42 19.33 13.89
C VAL A 210 -10.06 20.29 12.77
N ALA A 211 -9.77 21.53 13.13
CA ALA A 211 -9.29 22.50 12.16
C ALA A 211 -7.95 22.05 11.56
N ALA A 212 -7.72 22.40 10.29
CA ALA A 212 -6.36 22.33 9.76
C ALA A 212 -5.50 23.31 10.58
N ASP A 213 -4.28 22.90 10.94
CA ASP A 213 -3.33 23.83 11.52
C ASP A 213 -3.02 24.92 10.47
N GLU A 214 -3.24 26.21 10.83
CA GLU A 214 -2.92 27.36 9.99
C GLU A 214 -1.40 27.53 9.86
#